data_52a251ed7c0c31f02beda57506dc9c58
#
_entry.id   52a251ed7c0c31f02beda57506dc9c58
#
_cell.length_a   1.000
_cell.length_b   1.000
_cell.length_c   1.000
_cell.angle_alpha   90.00
_cell.angle_beta   90.00
_cell.angle_gamma   90.00
#
_symmetry.space_group_name_H-M   'P 1'
#
loop_
_entity.id
_entity.type
_entity.pdbx_description
1 polymer ?
#
loop_
_entity_poly.entity_id
_entity_poly.type
_entity_poly.pdbx_seq_one_letter_code
_entity_poly.pdbx_strand_id
1 'polypeptide(L)'
;MTQMEKLEPLQITDDMKNSRICRLLQNAETVCFVGDSLTEGTINGGVPWYEPIRSSIRGKIVNVSQGGATTKILLAYFLPAIVRAEADLVVVAAGANDILFRDPMFCAMTAADYIQSLQKLRDAVCERRPDAKFVFIAPWIATDGDAGIIGGVVPPNTDKAYADYTAALQTWCRDTRDVFIDVNGYIARAFASSSPEKYLIDFIHPNAGAGVRLYAEAVLRCAD
;
A
#
# COMPACT_ATOMS: atom_id res chain seq x y z
N MET A 1 18.56 1.18 24.36
CA MET A 1 18.32 0.15 23.29
C MET A 1 16.96 -0.44 23.61
N THR A 2 15.91 0.04 22.94
CA THR A 2 14.55 -0.52 23.06
C THR A 2 14.59 -1.90 22.43
N GLN A 3 14.17 -2.94 23.15
CA GLN A 3 13.99 -4.27 22.57
C GLN A 3 13.02 -4.12 21.38
N MET A 4 13.47 -4.46 20.18
CA MET A 4 12.55 -4.63 19.06
C MET A 4 11.56 -5.70 19.50
N GLU A 5 10.30 -5.31 19.66
CA GLU A 5 9.23 -6.28 19.89
C GLU A 5 9.27 -7.27 18.73
N LYS A 6 9.37 -8.55 19.05
CA LYS A 6 9.40 -9.60 18.05
C LYS A 6 8.05 -9.58 17.32
N LEU A 7 8.07 -9.30 16.03
CA LEU A 7 6.86 -9.30 15.21
C LEU A 7 6.18 -10.68 15.33
N GLU A 8 5.01 -10.70 15.93
CA GLU A 8 4.18 -11.91 15.94
C GLU A 8 3.35 -11.99 14.66
N PRO A 9 3.32 -13.15 13.99
CA PRO A 9 2.44 -13.35 12.84
C PRO A 9 0.98 -13.00 13.18
N LEU A 10 0.25 -12.47 12.21
CA LEU A 10 -1.18 -12.23 12.35
C LEU A 10 -1.91 -13.58 12.42
N GLN A 11 -2.78 -13.72 13.41
CA GLN A 11 -3.67 -14.86 13.46
C GLN A 11 -4.77 -14.70 12.40
N ILE A 12 -4.69 -15.52 11.34
CA ILE A 12 -5.61 -15.47 10.20
C ILE A 12 -6.91 -16.18 10.59
N THR A 13 -7.99 -15.43 10.69
CA THR A 13 -9.34 -15.95 10.96
C THR A 13 -9.97 -16.53 9.69
N ASP A 14 -11.09 -17.26 9.81
CA ASP A 14 -11.69 -17.91 8.64
C ASP A 14 -12.31 -16.92 7.65
N ASP A 15 -12.83 -15.80 8.11
CA ASP A 15 -13.26 -14.68 7.25
C ASP A 15 -12.09 -14.09 6.47
N MET A 16 -10.94 -13.88 7.10
CA MET A 16 -9.72 -13.41 6.41
C MET A 16 -9.22 -14.42 5.37
N LYS A 17 -9.25 -15.73 5.67
CA LYS A 17 -8.88 -16.79 4.72
C LYS A 17 -9.76 -16.77 3.48
N ASN A 18 -11.03 -16.41 3.66
CA ASN A 18 -12.02 -16.35 2.60
C ASN A 18 -12.01 -15.01 1.82
N SER A 19 -11.21 -14.03 2.23
CA SER A 19 -11.08 -12.79 1.48
C SER A 19 -10.45 -13.03 0.10
N ARG A 20 -10.82 -12.18 -0.87
CA ARG A 20 -10.31 -12.27 -2.24
C ARG A 20 -8.79 -12.15 -2.29
N ILE A 21 -8.22 -11.22 -1.51
CA ILE A 21 -6.76 -11.02 -1.46
C ILE A 21 -6.05 -12.24 -0.86
N CYS A 22 -6.55 -12.83 0.21
CA CYS A 22 -5.92 -14.00 0.83
C CYS A 22 -5.85 -15.18 -0.16
N ARG A 23 -6.93 -15.42 -0.90
CA ARG A 23 -6.94 -16.46 -1.94
C ARG A 23 -5.95 -16.16 -3.08
N LEU A 24 -5.83 -14.90 -3.49
CA LEU A 24 -4.82 -14.50 -4.50
C LEU A 24 -3.40 -14.75 -3.99
N LEU A 25 -3.07 -14.32 -2.77
CA LEU A 25 -1.76 -14.52 -2.16
C LEU A 25 -1.40 -16.00 -1.98
N GLN A 26 -2.38 -16.86 -1.67
CA GLN A 26 -2.16 -18.30 -1.51
C GLN A 26 -1.94 -19.04 -2.83
N ASN A 27 -2.51 -18.54 -3.92
CA ASN A 27 -2.48 -19.21 -5.23
C ASN A 27 -1.40 -18.65 -6.17
N ALA A 28 -0.83 -17.49 -5.87
CA ALA A 28 0.22 -16.89 -6.70
C ALA A 28 1.53 -17.67 -6.58
N GLU A 29 2.21 -17.90 -7.71
CA GLU A 29 3.56 -18.45 -7.77
C GLU A 29 4.61 -17.39 -7.47
N THR A 30 4.37 -16.15 -7.93
CA THR A 30 5.20 -14.99 -7.65
C THR A 30 4.33 -13.78 -7.34
N VAL A 31 4.52 -13.19 -6.17
CA VAL A 31 3.87 -11.95 -5.75
C VAL A 31 4.87 -10.81 -5.81
N CYS A 32 4.57 -9.76 -6.58
CA CYS A 32 5.34 -8.53 -6.59
C CYS A 32 4.62 -7.46 -5.75
N PHE A 33 5.22 -7.05 -4.64
CA PHE A 33 4.77 -5.90 -3.87
C PHE A 33 5.44 -4.64 -4.41
N VAL A 34 4.65 -3.64 -4.73
CA VAL A 34 5.07 -2.35 -5.29
C VAL A 34 4.52 -1.25 -4.40
N GLY A 35 5.38 -0.33 -3.97
CA GLY A 35 4.90 0.75 -3.09
C GLY A 35 5.99 1.67 -2.57
N ASP A 36 5.66 2.29 -1.46
CA ASP A 36 6.48 3.28 -0.77
C ASP A 36 7.11 2.72 0.53
N SER A 37 7.37 3.58 1.51
CA SER A 37 8.00 3.23 2.79
C SER A 37 7.23 2.18 3.59
N LEU A 38 5.91 2.11 3.48
CA LEU A 38 5.10 1.11 4.17
C LEU A 38 5.36 -0.29 3.62
N THR A 39 5.53 -0.38 2.31
CA THR A 39 5.81 -1.64 1.60
C THR A 39 7.29 -2.01 1.68
N GLU A 40 8.18 -1.03 1.73
CA GLU A 40 9.62 -1.24 1.92
C GLU A 40 9.95 -1.64 3.37
N GLY A 41 9.30 -1.01 4.34
CA GLY A 41 9.53 -1.23 5.77
C GLY A 41 10.73 -0.50 6.34
N THR A 42 11.36 0.42 5.62
CA THR A 42 12.65 1.03 5.99
C THR A 42 12.57 1.84 7.27
N ILE A 43 11.51 2.63 7.45
CA ILE A 43 11.37 3.53 8.61
C ILE A 43 11.15 2.76 9.91
N ASN A 44 10.54 1.60 9.86
CA ASN A 44 10.19 0.79 11.03
C ASN A 44 11.16 -0.38 11.31
N GLY A 45 12.37 -0.30 10.81
CA GLY A 45 13.39 -1.34 11.03
C GLY A 45 13.38 -2.47 10.02
N GLY A 46 12.83 -2.26 8.83
CA GLY A 46 12.86 -3.24 7.74
C GLY A 46 11.66 -4.19 7.72
N VAL A 47 10.55 -3.84 8.38
CA VAL A 47 9.35 -4.68 8.46
C VAL A 47 8.28 -4.16 7.51
N PRO A 48 8.10 -4.76 6.31
CA PRO A 48 7.04 -4.38 5.39
C PRO A 48 5.66 -4.74 5.95
N TRP A 49 4.64 -3.99 5.53
CA TRP A 49 3.28 -4.19 6.04
C TRP A 49 2.74 -5.62 5.85
N TYR A 50 3.23 -6.37 4.85
CA TYR A 50 2.77 -7.75 4.58
C TYR A 50 3.50 -8.82 5.41
N GLU A 51 4.52 -8.46 6.20
CA GLU A 51 5.28 -9.43 6.98
C GLU A 51 4.40 -10.21 7.99
N PRO A 52 3.42 -9.59 8.70
CA PRO A 52 2.53 -10.33 9.59
C PRO A 52 1.70 -11.43 8.91
N ILE A 53 1.50 -11.33 7.60
CA ILE A 53 0.73 -12.31 6.80
C ILE A 53 1.62 -13.13 5.86
N ARG A 54 2.93 -13.09 6.07
CA ARG A 54 3.93 -13.79 5.26
C ARG A 54 3.61 -15.28 5.10
N SER A 55 3.11 -15.93 6.14
CA SER A 55 2.75 -17.34 6.12
C SER A 55 1.57 -17.68 5.20
N SER A 56 0.77 -16.69 4.81
CA SER A 56 -0.32 -16.83 3.84
C SER A 56 0.15 -16.73 2.39
N ILE A 57 1.39 -16.31 2.15
CA ILE A 57 1.97 -16.14 0.82
C ILE A 57 2.81 -17.38 0.51
N ARG A 58 2.32 -18.24 -0.38
CA ARG A 58 3.01 -19.51 -0.71
C ARG A 58 4.12 -19.33 -1.73
N GLY A 59 3.93 -18.39 -2.63
CA GLY A 59 4.86 -18.17 -3.73
C GLY A 59 6.09 -17.35 -3.36
N LYS A 60 6.91 -17.11 -4.36
CA LYS A 60 8.06 -16.19 -4.27
C LYS A 60 7.56 -14.76 -4.04
N ILE A 61 8.20 -14.04 -3.13
CA ILE A 61 7.98 -12.62 -2.94
C ILE A 61 9.10 -11.82 -3.60
N VAL A 62 8.70 -10.82 -4.38
CA VAL A 62 9.55 -9.76 -4.91
C VAL A 62 9.03 -8.44 -4.35
N ASN A 63 9.87 -7.70 -3.64
CA ASN A 63 9.53 -6.38 -3.13
C ASN A 63 10.23 -5.32 -3.99
N VAL A 64 9.44 -4.53 -4.73
CA VAL A 64 9.91 -3.43 -5.57
C VAL A 64 9.26 -2.16 -5.04
N SER A 65 9.79 -1.65 -3.93
CA SER A 65 9.31 -0.46 -3.25
C SER A 65 10.46 0.41 -2.78
N GLN A 66 10.17 1.67 -2.53
CA GLN A 66 11.15 2.66 -2.11
C GLN A 66 10.50 3.68 -1.18
N GLY A 67 11.12 3.98 -0.05
CA GLY A 67 10.68 5.04 0.85
C GLY A 67 10.53 6.37 0.12
N GLY A 68 9.41 7.06 0.33
CA GLY A 68 9.09 8.30 -0.35
C GLY A 68 8.69 8.17 -1.83
N ALA A 69 8.59 6.96 -2.38
CA ALA A 69 8.23 6.79 -3.78
C ALA A 69 6.81 7.30 -4.06
N THR A 70 6.70 8.08 -5.13
CA THR A 70 5.45 8.48 -5.76
C THR A 70 5.15 7.56 -6.94
N THR A 71 3.95 7.62 -7.49
CA THR A 71 3.61 6.82 -8.67
C THR A 71 4.48 7.15 -9.89
N LYS A 72 4.88 8.41 -10.06
CA LYS A 72 5.82 8.82 -11.12
C LYS A 72 7.24 8.28 -10.89
N ILE A 73 7.71 8.27 -9.65
CA ILE A 73 9.01 7.70 -9.28
C ILE A 73 9.01 6.18 -9.54
N LEU A 74 7.94 5.49 -9.16
CA LEU A 74 7.79 4.05 -9.46
C LEU A 74 7.86 3.76 -10.96
N LEU A 75 7.20 4.57 -11.78
CA LEU A 75 7.27 4.43 -13.23
C LEU A 75 8.66 4.74 -13.81
N ALA A 76 9.28 5.83 -13.36
CA ALA A 76 10.53 6.30 -13.94
C ALA A 76 11.72 5.40 -13.62
N TYR A 77 11.77 4.86 -12.40
CA TYR A 77 12.97 4.18 -11.90
C TYR A 77 12.76 2.70 -11.59
N PHE A 78 11.54 2.28 -11.26
CA PHE A 78 11.27 0.92 -10.76
C PHE A 78 10.48 0.05 -11.75
N LEU A 79 9.84 0.62 -12.77
CA LEU A 79 9.08 -0.13 -13.75
C LEU A 79 9.85 -1.31 -14.37
N PRO A 80 11.13 -1.17 -14.77
CA PRO A 80 11.87 -2.31 -15.31
C PRO A 80 12.04 -3.45 -14.30
N ALA A 81 12.15 -3.16 -13.00
CA ALA A 81 12.26 -4.18 -11.96
C ALA A 81 10.91 -4.87 -11.71
N ILE A 82 9.81 -4.08 -11.71
CA ILE A 82 8.45 -4.60 -11.58
C ILE A 82 8.13 -5.57 -12.72
N VAL A 83 8.42 -5.17 -13.96
CA VAL A 83 8.19 -6.01 -15.15
C VAL A 83 9.07 -7.27 -15.13
N ARG A 84 10.35 -7.16 -14.73
CA ARG A 84 11.26 -8.31 -14.60
C ARG A 84 10.88 -9.29 -13.51
N ALA A 85 10.05 -8.90 -12.55
CA ALA A 85 9.54 -9.82 -11.53
C ALA A 85 8.70 -10.95 -12.13
N GLU A 86 8.12 -10.73 -13.32
CA GLU A 86 7.23 -11.68 -14.03
C GLU A 86 6.14 -12.26 -13.11
N ALA A 87 5.65 -11.42 -12.19
CA ALA A 87 4.71 -11.83 -11.17
C ALA A 87 3.33 -12.10 -11.75
N ASP A 88 2.69 -13.15 -11.28
CA ASP A 88 1.29 -13.46 -11.58
C ASP A 88 0.31 -12.73 -10.66
N LEU A 89 0.84 -12.15 -9.57
CA LEU A 89 0.11 -11.21 -8.70
C LEU A 89 0.96 -9.97 -8.40
N VAL A 90 0.44 -8.80 -8.72
CA VAL A 90 1.06 -7.51 -8.38
C VAL A 90 0.18 -6.78 -7.38
N VAL A 91 0.74 -6.45 -6.22
CA VAL A 91 0.05 -5.70 -5.15
C VAL A 91 0.67 -4.31 -5.07
N VAL A 92 -0.12 -3.28 -5.37
CA VAL A 92 0.33 -1.89 -5.42
C VAL A 92 -0.26 -1.10 -4.26
N ALA A 93 0.60 -0.54 -3.42
CA ALA A 93 0.24 0.34 -2.31
C ALA A 93 1.05 1.64 -2.44
N ALA A 94 0.54 2.60 -3.17
CA ALA A 94 1.21 3.88 -3.47
C ALA A 94 0.20 5.01 -3.69
N GLY A 95 0.67 6.25 -3.60
CA GLY A 95 -0.13 7.46 -3.86
C GLY A 95 -0.15 8.44 -2.70
N ALA A 96 0.14 8.01 -1.48
CA ALA A 96 0.24 8.90 -0.33
C ALA A 96 1.29 10.00 -0.55
N ASN A 97 2.48 9.64 -1.07
CA ASN A 97 3.54 10.58 -1.34
C ASN A 97 3.21 11.55 -2.50
N ASP A 98 2.42 11.14 -3.49
CA ASP A 98 1.90 12.04 -4.53
C ASP A 98 1.06 13.16 -3.93
N ILE A 99 0.29 12.85 -2.87
CA ILE A 99 -0.58 13.80 -2.19
C ILE A 99 0.21 14.67 -1.22
N LEU A 100 1.15 14.11 -0.48
CA LEU A 100 1.90 14.79 0.57
C LEU A 100 2.97 15.72 0.01
N PHE A 101 3.74 15.30 -0.98
CA PHE A 101 4.85 16.12 -1.49
C PHE A 101 4.44 17.13 -2.56
N ARG A 102 3.46 16.78 -3.41
CA ARG A 102 2.89 17.64 -4.45
C ARG A 102 3.91 18.39 -5.33
N ASP A 103 4.99 17.73 -5.66
CA ASP A 103 5.96 18.23 -6.63
C ASP A 103 5.53 17.81 -8.06
N PRO A 104 5.21 18.74 -8.97
CA PRO A 104 4.74 18.39 -10.33
C PRO A 104 5.71 17.53 -11.14
N MET A 105 7.00 17.59 -10.83
CA MET A 105 8.03 16.78 -11.50
C MET A 105 7.93 15.31 -11.08
N PHE A 106 7.67 15.05 -9.79
CA PHE A 106 7.78 13.72 -9.20
C PHE A 106 6.44 13.13 -8.74
N CYS A 107 5.39 13.94 -8.64
CA CYS A 107 4.10 13.53 -8.11
C CYS A 107 3.01 13.57 -9.18
N ALA A 108 2.06 12.65 -9.12
CA ALA A 108 0.77 12.85 -9.74
C ALA A 108 0.06 14.02 -9.03
N MET A 109 -0.43 14.98 -9.79
CA MET A 109 -1.02 16.20 -9.22
C MET A 109 -2.53 16.16 -9.15
N THR A 110 -3.13 15.26 -9.90
CA THR A 110 -4.58 15.02 -9.96
C THR A 110 -4.89 13.54 -9.85
N ALA A 111 -6.12 13.20 -9.51
CA ALA A 111 -6.58 11.81 -9.52
C ALA A 111 -6.47 11.18 -10.91
N ALA A 112 -6.64 11.95 -11.99
CA ALA A 112 -6.46 11.47 -13.36
C ALA A 112 -4.99 11.13 -13.65
N ASP A 113 -4.02 11.96 -13.23
CA ASP A 113 -2.60 11.69 -13.38
C ASP A 113 -2.18 10.44 -12.58
N TYR A 114 -2.76 10.29 -11.37
CA TYR A 114 -2.54 9.12 -10.52
C TYR A 114 -3.00 7.84 -11.22
N ILE A 115 -4.23 7.80 -11.71
CA ILE A 115 -4.75 6.63 -12.45
C ILE A 115 -3.97 6.38 -13.74
N GLN A 116 -3.57 7.43 -14.47
CA GLN A 116 -2.73 7.28 -15.66
C GLN A 116 -1.38 6.61 -15.33
N SER A 117 -0.80 6.96 -14.19
CA SER A 117 0.46 6.35 -13.74
C SER A 117 0.28 4.86 -13.44
N LEU A 118 -0.78 4.50 -12.71
CA LEU A 118 -1.11 3.10 -12.41
C LEU A 118 -1.47 2.30 -13.67
N GLN A 119 -2.18 2.91 -14.63
CA GLN A 119 -2.51 2.27 -15.90
C GLN A 119 -1.24 1.92 -16.70
N LYS A 120 -0.28 2.85 -16.80
CA LYS A 120 1.00 2.59 -17.46
C LYS A 120 1.78 1.45 -16.81
N LEU A 121 1.79 1.39 -15.47
CA LEU A 121 2.42 0.31 -14.74
C LEU A 121 1.74 -1.03 -15.06
N ARG A 122 0.40 -1.06 -14.99
CA ARG A 122 -0.41 -2.24 -15.28
C ARG A 122 -0.18 -2.74 -16.68
N ASP A 123 -0.23 -1.85 -17.67
CA ASP A 123 -0.07 -2.20 -19.09
C ASP A 123 1.31 -2.79 -19.37
N ALA A 124 2.37 -2.19 -18.84
CA ALA A 124 3.73 -2.70 -19.00
C ALA A 124 3.94 -4.10 -18.37
N VAL A 125 3.27 -4.40 -17.26
CA VAL A 125 3.28 -5.76 -16.70
C VAL A 125 2.48 -6.70 -17.60
N CYS A 126 1.29 -6.31 -18.04
CA CYS A 126 0.43 -7.13 -18.89
C CYS A 126 1.05 -7.45 -20.27
N GLU A 127 1.90 -6.58 -20.81
CA GLU A 127 2.67 -6.86 -22.02
C GLU A 127 3.57 -8.11 -21.90
N ARG A 128 4.08 -8.36 -20.68
CA ARG A 128 4.93 -9.52 -20.40
C ARG A 128 4.18 -10.68 -19.79
N ARG A 129 3.17 -10.38 -18.98
CA ARG A 129 2.34 -11.34 -18.27
C ARG A 129 0.85 -10.98 -18.44
N PRO A 130 0.21 -11.37 -19.56
CA PRO A 130 -1.16 -10.97 -19.89
C PRO A 130 -2.21 -11.45 -18.87
N ASP A 131 -1.92 -12.52 -18.14
CA ASP A 131 -2.77 -13.14 -17.13
C ASP A 131 -2.48 -12.64 -15.69
N ALA A 132 -1.55 -11.68 -15.53
CA ALA A 132 -1.23 -11.08 -14.24
C ALA A 132 -2.47 -10.46 -13.59
N LYS A 133 -2.62 -10.70 -12.29
CA LYS A 133 -3.69 -10.14 -11.47
C LYS A 133 -3.16 -8.96 -10.66
N PHE A 134 -4.04 -8.00 -10.41
CA PHE A 134 -3.66 -6.81 -9.67
C PHE A 134 -4.55 -6.60 -8.46
N VAL A 135 -3.90 -6.10 -7.41
CA VAL A 135 -4.53 -5.57 -6.20
C VAL A 135 -3.99 -4.16 -5.99
N PHE A 136 -4.89 -3.20 -5.89
CA PHE A 136 -4.54 -1.80 -5.62
C PHE A 136 -5.11 -1.40 -4.26
N ILE A 137 -4.22 -0.92 -3.38
CA ILE A 137 -4.58 -0.43 -2.06
C ILE A 137 -4.66 1.10 -2.15
N ALA A 138 -5.74 1.67 -1.63
CA ALA A 138 -5.96 3.12 -1.60
C ALA A 138 -4.79 3.85 -0.92
N PRO A 139 -4.50 5.10 -1.32
CA PRO A 139 -3.48 5.89 -0.66
C PRO A 139 -3.69 5.94 0.85
N TRP A 140 -2.61 5.75 1.59
CA TRP A 140 -2.62 5.69 3.04
C TRP A 140 -2.87 7.04 3.68
N ILE A 141 -3.83 7.10 4.60
CA ILE A 141 -4.12 8.28 5.43
C ILE A 141 -3.89 7.88 6.88
N ALA A 142 -2.74 8.19 7.46
CA ALA A 142 -2.45 7.73 8.82
C ALA A 142 -3.17 8.55 9.88
N THR A 143 -3.07 9.87 9.83
CA THR A 143 -3.72 10.79 10.78
C THR A 143 -4.18 12.06 10.08
N ASP A 144 -5.18 12.73 10.63
CA ASP A 144 -5.56 14.08 10.23
C ASP A 144 -4.37 15.01 10.37
N GLY A 145 -4.07 15.74 9.33
CA GLY A 145 -2.86 16.44 9.03
C GLY A 145 -2.26 17.48 9.99
N ASP A 146 -2.65 17.53 11.26
CA ASP A 146 -2.00 18.37 12.27
C ASP A 146 -0.68 17.79 12.82
N ALA A 147 -0.41 16.53 12.57
CA ALA A 147 0.87 15.93 12.93
C ALA A 147 1.91 16.34 11.88
N GLY A 148 2.70 17.33 12.19
CA GLY A 148 3.69 17.95 11.33
C GLY A 148 4.44 16.97 10.43
N ILE A 149 4.17 17.06 9.14
CA ILE A 149 4.93 16.40 8.09
C ILE A 149 6.39 16.84 8.20
N ILE A 150 7.29 16.00 7.78
CA ILE A 150 8.71 16.35 7.62
C ILE A 150 8.81 17.72 6.92
N GLY A 151 9.11 18.78 7.67
CA GLY A 151 9.11 20.15 7.17
C GLY A 151 7.91 21.02 7.57
N GLY A 152 6.91 20.51 8.29
CA GLY A 152 5.95 21.32 9.06
C GLY A 152 4.73 21.87 8.32
N VAL A 153 4.43 21.45 7.09
CA VAL A 153 3.23 21.94 6.37
C VAL A 153 2.52 20.81 5.65
N VAL A 154 1.32 20.48 6.09
CA VAL A 154 0.39 19.64 5.31
C VAL A 154 -0.05 20.46 4.09
N PRO A 155 0.11 19.96 2.85
CA PRO A 155 -0.37 20.68 1.68
C PRO A 155 -1.87 20.98 1.79
N PRO A 156 -2.34 22.16 1.38
CA PRO A 156 -3.75 22.50 1.42
C PRO A 156 -4.57 21.50 0.58
N ASN A 157 -5.78 21.18 1.03
CA ASN A 157 -6.71 20.23 0.39
C ASN A 157 -6.21 18.76 0.34
N THR A 158 -5.37 18.35 1.27
CA THR A 158 -4.88 16.96 1.35
C THR A 158 -6.03 15.97 1.48
N ASP A 159 -7.00 16.21 2.38
CA ASP A 159 -8.17 15.34 2.56
C ASP A 159 -9.00 15.18 1.29
N LYS A 160 -9.20 16.29 0.57
CA LYS A 160 -9.88 16.26 -0.73
C LYS A 160 -9.08 15.43 -1.74
N ALA A 161 -7.76 15.57 -1.79
CA ALA A 161 -6.92 14.81 -2.70
C ALA A 161 -6.97 13.30 -2.39
N TYR A 162 -6.95 12.92 -1.12
CA TYR A 162 -7.13 11.52 -0.71
C TYR A 162 -8.49 10.97 -1.16
N ALA A 163 -9.56 11.71 -0.92
CA ALA A 163 -10.91 11.32 -1.34
C ALA A 163 -11.01 11.16 -2.86
N ASP A 164 -10.50 12.14 -3.61
CA ASP A 164 -10.52 12.13 -5.07
C ASP A 164 -9.71 10.94 -5.64
N TYR A 165 -8.51 10.66 -5.09
CA TYR A 165 -7.65 9.55 -5.53
C TYR A 165 -8.28 8.20 -5.21
N THR A 166 -8.82 8.06 -4.01
CA THR A 166 -9.49 6.82 -3.57
C THR A 166 -10.70 6.51 -4.43
N ALA A 167 -11.56 7.51 -4.70
CA ALA A 167 -12.75 7.35 -5.55
C ALA A 167 -12.39 7.01 -7.00
N ALA A 168 -11.35 7.66 -7.55
CA ALA A 168 -10.87 7.37 -8.89
C ALA A 168 -10.29 5.96 -8.99
N LEU A 169 -9.48 5.55 -7.99
CA LEU A 169 -8.90 4.20 -7.92
C LEU A 169 -9.99 3.13 -7.85
N GLN A 170 -10.98 3.32 -6.98
CA GLN A 170 -12.10 2.38 -6.84
C GLN A 170 -12.86 2.21 -8.16
N THR A 171 -13.16 3.34 -8.83
CA THR A 171 -13.85 3.33 -10.12
C THR A 171 -13.04 2.60 -11.18
N TRP A 172 -11.75 2.93 -11.29
CA TRP A 172 -10.86 2.32 -12.26
C TRP A 172 -10.65 0.82 -12.02
N CYS A 173 -10.45 0.37 -10.77
CA CYS A 173 -10.34 -1.05 -10.43
C CYS A 173 -11.62 -1.83 -10.78
N ARG A 174 -12.80 -1.23 -10.58
CA ARG A 174 -14.06 -1.85 -11.00
C ARG A 174 -14.09 -2.03 -12.52
N ASP A 175 -13.68 -1.02 -13.28
CA ASP A 175 -13.73 -1.03 -14.75
C ASP A 175 -12.70 -2.02 -15.33
N THR A 176 -11.53 -2.15 -14.71
CA THR A 176 -10.49 -3.14 -15.09
C THR A 176 -10.69 -4.52 -14.47
N ARG A 177 -11.65 -4.68 -13.55
CA ARG A 177 -11.91 -5.90 -12.76
C ARG A 177 -10.76 -6.31 -11.85
N ASP A 178 -9.91 -5.37 -11.49
CA ASP A 178 -8.85 -5.54 -10.52
C ASP A 178 -9.41 -5.47 -9.09
N VAL A 179 -8.61 -5.88 -8.10
CA VAL A 179 -9.02 -5.80 -6.69
C VAL A 179 -8.70 -4.42 -6.16
N PHE A 180 -9.70 -3.76 -5.57
CA PHE A 180 -9.54 -2.53 -4.82
C PHE A 180 -9.64 -2.79 -3.32
N ILE A 181 -8.76 -2.18 -2.52
CA ILE A 181 -8.78 -2.27 -1.07
C ILE A 181 -8.64 -0.87 -0.48
N ASP A 182 -9.57 -0.46 0.37
CA ASP A 182 -9.45 0.75 1.19
C ASP A 182 -9.33 0.38 2.66
N VAL A 183 -8.13 0.52 3.19
CA VAL A 183 -7.80 0.21 4.60
C VAL A 183 -8.14 1.36 5.56
N ASN A 184 -8.30 2.58 5.04
CA ASN A 184 -8.34 3.79 5.86
C ASN A 184 -9.50 3.79 6.86
N GLY A 185 -10.71 3.43 6.42
CA GLY A 185 -11.87 3.38 7.31
C GLY A 185 -11.76 2.31 8.41
N TYR A 186 -11.09 1.18 8.15
CA TYR A 186 -10.83 0.16 9.17
C TYR A 186 -9.87 0.68 10.23
N ILE A 187 -8.78 1.29 9.79
CA ILE A 187 -7.71 1.77 10.66
C ILE A 187 -8.17 2.99 11.47
N ALA A 188 -8.95 3.90 10.87
CA ALA A 188 -9.54 5.03 11.59
C ALA A 188 -10.38 4.58 12.79
N ARG A 189 -11.14 3.49 12.68
CA ARG A 189 -11.88 2.91 13.82
C ARG A 189 -10.95 2.40 14.93
N ALA A 190 -9.83 1.81 14.57
CA ALA A 190 -8.83 1.36 15.55
C ALA A 190 -8.19 2.55 16.27
N PHE A 191 -7.89 3.63 15.55
CA PHE A 191 -7.37 4.87 16.14
C PHE A 191 -8.40 5.56 17.05
N ALA A 192 -9.67 5.56 16.69
CA ALA A 192 -10.74 6.09 17.53
C ALA A 192 -10.94 5.29 18.84
N SER A 193 -10.62 4.01 18.84
CA SER A 193 -10.72 3.13 20.02
C SER A 193 -9.42 3.02 20.84
N SER A 194 -8.32 3.52 20.32
CA SER A 194 -6.98 3.45 20.92
C SER A 194 -6.13 4.60 20.37
N SER A 195 -5.21 5.12 21.18
CA SER A 195 -4.31 6.20 20.72
C SER A 195 -3.50 5.78 19.47
N PRO A 196 -3.37 6.65 18.44
CA PRO A 196 -2.55 6.38 17.26
C PRO A 196 -1.10 6.02 17.56
N GLU A 197 -0.52 6.56 18.63
CA GLU A 197 0.86 6.29 19.06
C GLU A 197 1.11 4.82 19.41
N LYS A 198 0.05 4.06 19.68
CA LYS A 198 0.13 2.60 19.83
C LYS A 198 0.54 1.92 18.52
N TYR A 199 0.21 2.51 17.39
CA TYR A 199 0.35 1.90 16.07
C TYR A 199 1.40 2.58 15.20
N LEU A 200 1.68 3.86 15.45
CA LEU A 200 2.54 4.68 14.61
C LEU A 200 3.87 5.01 15.30
N ILE A 201 4.92 5.18 14.49
CA ILE A 201 6.23 5.69 14.91
C ILE A 201 6.23 7.22 14.83
N ASP A 202 5.59 7.74 13.80
CA ASP A 202 5.43 9.16 13.49
C ASP A 202 3.99 9.38 12.96
N PHE A 203 3.77 10.47 12.25
CA PHE A 203 2.42 10.83 11.77
C PHE A 203 1.89 9.91 10.65
N ILE A 204 2.73 9.05 10.02
CA ILE A 204 2.32 8.20 8.88
C ILE A 204 2.83 6.76 8.97
N HIS A 205 4.00 6.50 9.56
CA HIS A 205 4.61 5.19 9.48
C HIS A 205 4.13 4.27 10.60
N PRO A 206 3.58 3.08 10.27
CA PRO A 206 3.24 2.07 11.25
C PRO A 206 4.50 1.53 11.93
N ASN A 207 4.44 1.31 13.24
CA ASN A 207 5.50 0.62 13.95
C ASN A 207 5.58 -0.86 13.55
N ALA A 208 6.74 -1.49 13.79
CA ALA A 208 7.02 -2.88 13.42
C ALA A 208 6.16 -3.93 14.15
N GLY A 209 5.42 -3.55 15.17
CA GLY A 209 4.55 -4.42 15.97
C GLY A 209 3.08 -4.25 15.62
N ALA A 210 2.38 -3.49 16.47
CA ALA A 210 0.92 -3.30 16.35
C ALA A 210 0.50 -2.61 15.06
N GLY A 211 1.30 -1.67 14.56
CA GLY A 211 0.97 -0.87 13.37
C GLY A 211 0.94 -1.70 12.09
N VAL A 212 2.02 -2.43 11.79
CA VAL A 212 2.06 -3.28 10.58
C VAL A 212 1.04 -4.42 10.66
N ARG A 213 0.75 -4.94 11.88
CA ARG A 213 -0.31 -5.94 12.08
C ARG A 213 -1.69 -5.38 11.77
N LEU A 214 -1.99 -4.17 12.27
CA LEU A 214 -3.27 -3.49 11.99
C LEU A 214 -3.45 -3.24 10.50
N TYR A 215 -2.40 -2.78 9.82
CA TYR A 215 -2.46 -2.56 8.36
C TYR A 215 -2.69 -3.87 7.60
N ALA A 216 -1.92 -4.92 7.91
CA ALA A 216 -2.08 -6.23 7.28
C ALA A 216 -3.47 -6.83 7.54
N GLU A 217 -4.00 -6.68 8.75
CA GLU A 217 -5.35 -7.10 9.11
C GLU A 217 -6.40 -6.34 8.29
N ALA A 218 -6.26 -5.00 8.18
CA ALA A 218 -7.16 -4.18 7.39
C ALA A 218 -7.16 -4.60 5.91
N VAL A 219 -5.99 -4.90 5.33
CA VAL A 219 -5.88 -5.41 3.95
C VAL A 219 -6.67 -6.70 3.77
N LEU A 220 -6.58 -7.65 4.71
CA LEU A 220 -7.30 -8.91 4.59
C LEU A 220 -8.81 -8.77 4.80
N ARG A 221 -9.26 -7.79 5.60
CA ARG A 221 -10.68 -7.60 5.93
C ARG A 221 -11.42 -6.67 4.97
N CYS A 222 -10.72 -5.80 4.26
CA CYS A 222 -11.33 -4.80 3.37
C CYS A 222 -11.26 -5.18 1.89
N ALA A 223 -10.83 -6.39 1.58
CA ALA A 223 -10.72 -6.93 0.22
C ALA A 223 -11.95 -7.76 -0.15
N ASP A 224 -12.99 -7.12 -0.66
CA ASP A 224 -14.18 -7.77 -1.22
C ASP A 224 -14.18 -7.82 -2.76
#